data_8d4adc0e511ddfe572df33890500266b
#
_entry.id   8d4adc0e511ddfe572df33890500266b
#
_cell.length_a   1.000
_cell.length_b   1.000
_cell.length_c   1.000
_cell.angle_alpha   90.00
_cell.angle_beta   90.00
_cell.angle_gamma   90.00
#
_symmetry.space_group_name_H-M   'P 1'
#
loop_
_entity.id
_entity.type
_entity.pdbx_description
1 polymer ?
#
loop_
_entity_poly.entity_id
_entity_poly.type
_entity_poly.pdbx_seq_one_letter_code
_entity_poly.pdbx_strand_id
1 'polypeptide(L)'
;MKTIFDKTQIKNLSLKNRLFRSATWEALADDNGHFDEKIYSVYEELAKGGIGCIISGFTSVSDNDYYFGGMARLSNDSLIAEHKRLTDTVHKYDCPIIVQLAMGEYNYENERNLDIDVLEFSDISKIRDLFVNAADRAVKAGYDGIQIQHMDSF
;
A
#
# COMPACT_ATOMS: atom_id res chain seq x y z
N MET A 1 33.51 -2.65 -7.29
CA MET A 1 32.39 -1.94 -7.99
C MET A 1 31.10 -2.47 -7.37
N LYS A 2 30.15 -1.59 -7.00
CA LYS A 2 28.85 -2.05 -6.46
C LYS A 2 27.95 -2.51 -7.59
N THR A 3 27.24 -3.61 -7.38
CA THR A 3 26.29 -4.19 -8.33
C THR A 3 24.85 -4.08 -7.81
N ILE A 4 23.87 -4.38 -8.64
CA ILE A 4 22.45 -4.42 -8.21
C ILE A 4 22.17 -5.57 -7.23
N PHE A 5 23.03 -6.57 -7.16
CA PHE A 5 22.90 -7.73 -6.27
C PHE A 5 23.58 -7.56 -4.92
N ASP A 6 24.30 -6.44 -4.70
CA ASP A 6 24.95 -6.18 -3.43
C ASP A 6 23.93 -5.77 -2.37
N LYS A 7 24.12 -6.29 -1.15
CA LYS A 7 23.35 -5.86 0.01
C LYS A 7 23.40 -4.35 0.18
N THR A 8 22.31 -3.77 0.61
CA THR A 8 22.21 -2.34 0.90
C THR A 8 21.33 -2.08 2.10
N GLN A 9 21.33 -0.86 2.58
CA GLN A 9 20.52 -0.43 3.71
C GLN A 9 19.87 0.91 3.40
N ILE A 10 18.59 1.04 3.75
CA ILE A 10 17.85 2.30 3.71
C ILE A 10 17.39 2.57 5.12
N LYS A 11 18.03 3.52 5.81
CA LYS A 11 17.85 3.76 7.25
C LYS A 11 17.95 2.44 8.05
N ASN A 12 16.85 2.00 8.64
CA ASN A 12 16.78 0.78 9.45
C ASN A 12 16.43 -0.47 8.63
N LEU A 13 16.12 -0.32 7.35
CA LEU A 13 15.71 -1.42 6.48
C LEU A 13 16.92 -2.01 5.79
N SER A 14 17.27 -3.26 6.12
CA SER A 14 18.33 -4.03 5.48
C SER A 14 17.78 -4.79 4.29
N LEU A 15 18.44 -4.68 3.14
CA LEU A 15 18.01 -5.28 1.88
C LEU A 15 19.07 -6.26 1.37
N LYS A 16 18.63 -7.44 0.95
CA LYS A 16 19.52 -8.48 0.39
C LYS A 16 20.12 -8.10 -0.96
N ASN A 17 19.52 -7.16 -1.67
CA ASN A 17 20.02 -6.57 -2.91
C ASN A 17 19.36 -5.21 -3.16
N ARG A 18 19.57 -4.60 -4.33
CA ARG A 18 19.09 -3.26 -4.71
C ARG A 18 17.91 -3.30 -5.67
N LEU A 19 17.28 -4.45 -5.84
CA LEU A 19 16.14 -4.62 -6.73
C LEU A 19 14.85 -4.35 -5.96
N PHE A 20 14.04 -3.45 -6.48
CA PHE A 20 12.72 -3.12 -5.95
C PHE A 20 11.65 -3.45 -6.98
N ARG A 21 10.61 -4.13 -6.53
CA ARG A 21 9.35 -4.09 -7.27
C ARG A 21 8.66 -2.78 -6.89
N SER A 22 8.49 -1.90 -7.86
CA SER A 22 7.74 -0.67 -7.67
C SER A 22 6.24 -0.97 -7.50
N ALA A 23 5.52 -0.05 -6.90
CA ALA A 23 4.09 -0.15 -6.76
C ALA A 23 3.43 -0.39 -8.14
N THR A 24 2.60 -1.41 -8.19
CA THR A 24 1.86 -1.81 -9.39
C THR A 24 0.48 -2.26 -8.95
N TRP A 25 -0.54 -1.72 -9.56
CA TRP A 25 -1.91 -2.11 -9.28
C TRP A 25 -2.19 -3.52 -9.81
N GLU A 26 -2.55 -4.43 -8.92
CA GLU A 26 -2.80 -5.83 -9.25
C GLU A 26 -4.25 -6.10 -9.69
N ALA A 27 -5.18 -5.22 -9.35
CA ALA A 27 -6.62 -5.44 -9.56
C ALA A 27 -7.14 -6.74 -8.90
N LEU A 28 -6.59 -7.09 -7.74
CA LEU A 28 -6.89 -8.33 -7.01
C LEU A 28 -7.53 -8.06 -5.64
N ALA A 29 -8.47 -7.12 -5.61
CA ALA A 29 -9.34 -6.91 -4.45
C ALA A 29 -10.80 -6.84 -4.91
N ASP A 30 -11.73 -7.07 -3.98
CA ASP A 30 -13.16 -6.87 -4.21
C ASP A 30 -13.56 -5.39 -4.07
N ASP A 31 -14.83 -5.09 -4.26
CA ASP A 31 -15.36 -3.72 -4.17
C ASP A 31 -15.28 -3.13 -2.75
N ASN A 32 -15.06 -3.95 -1.73
CA ASN A 32 -14.85 -3.53 -0.35
C ASN A 32 -13.36 -3.45 0.01
N GLY A 33 -12.48 -3.77 -0.93
CA GLY A 33 -11.03 -3.70 -0.78
C GLY A 33 -10.40 -4.93 -0.14
N HIS A 34 -11.15 -6.02 0.04
CA HIS A 34 -10.62 -7.30 0.51
C HIS A 34 -9.83 -8.02 -0.59
N PHE A 35 -8.73 -8.63 -0.22
CA PHE A 35 -7.85 -9.33 -1.14
C PHE A 35 -8.46 -10.59 -1.75
N ASP A 36 -8.34 -10.75 -3.07
CA ASP A 36 -8.48 -12.07 -3.72
C ASP A 36 -7.33 -12.99 -3.28
N GLU A 37 -7.60 -14.29 -3.14
CA GLU A 37 -6.59 -15.28 -2.76
C GLU A 37 -5.36 -15.29 -3.69
N LYS A 38 -5.51 -14.90 -4.94
CA LYS A 38 -4.42 -14.83 -5.92
C LYS A 38 -3.33 -13.82 -5.53
N ILE A 39 -3.67 -12.79 -4.76
CA ILE A 39 -2.68 -11.77 -4.39
C ILE A 39 -1.51 -12.37 -3.62
N TYR A 40 -1.80 -13.32 -2.72
CA TYR A 40 -0.76 -13.98 -1.92
C TYR A 40 0.23 -14.74 -2.79
N SER A 41 -0.27 -15.43 -3.83
CA SER A 41 0.61 -16.17 -4.77
C SER A 41 1.47 -15.20 -5.60
N VAL A 42 0.91 -14.09 -6.05
CA VAL A 42 1.67 -13.07 -6.82
C VAL A 42 2.83 -12.54 -5.99
N TYR A 43 2.58 -12.15 -4.75
CA TYR A 43 3.61 -11.60 -3.87
C TYR A 43 4.61 -12.66 -3.39
N GLU A 44 4.13 -13.89 -3.18
CA GLU A 44 5.00 -15.02 -2.85
C GLU A 44 6.01 -15.30 -3.98
N GLU A 45 5.56 -15.34 -5.23
CA GLU A 45 6.44 -15.56 -6.38
C GLU A 45 7.46 -14.43 -6.58
N LEU A 46 7.06 -13.19 -6.35
CA LEU A 46 8.00 -12.06 -6.34
C LEU A 46 9.08 -12.23 -5.27
N ALA A 47 8.69 -12.58 -4.05
CA ALA A 47 9.62 -12.76 -2.94
C ALA A 47 10.56 -13.96 -3.17
N LYS A 48 10.03 -15.10 -3.67
CA LYS A 48 10.80 -16.28 -4.09
C LYS A 48 11.79 -15.95 -5.21
N GLY A 49 11.42 -15.07 -6.13
CA GLY A 49 12.27 -14.58 -7.21
C GLY A 49 13.51 -13.83 -6.74
N GLY A 50 13.64 -13.58 -5.43
CA GLY A 50 14.83 -12.99 -4.83
C GLY A 50 14.88 -11.46 -4.89
N ILE A 51 13.75 -10.79 -5.10
CA ILE A 51 13.68 -9.33 -5.06
C ILE A 51 14.09 -8.81 -3.68
N GLY A 52 14.76 -7.65 -3.65
CA GLY A 52 15.27 -7.06 -2.41
C GLY A 52 14.19 -6.40 -1.56
N CYS A 53 13.18 -5.83 -2.19
CA CYS A 53 12.04 -5.21 -1.50
C CYS A 53 10.84 -5.12 -2.45
N ILE A 54 9.64 -5.21 -1.90
CA ILE A 54 8.40 -5.02 -2.65
C ILE A 54 7.71 -3.76 -2.12
N ILE A 55 7.25 -2.89 -3.02
CA ILE A 55 6.27 -1.87 -2.70
C ILE A 55 4.93 -2.38 -3.26
N SER A 56 3.92 -2.50 -2.41
CA SER A 56 2.60 -3.00 -2.80
C SER A 56 1.95 -2.10 -3.86
N GLY A 57 0.96 -2.60 -4.55
CA GLY A 57 0.02 -1.76 -5.27
C GLY A 57 -0.60 -0.73 -4.34
N PHE A 58 -1.10 0.37 -4.89
CA PHE A 58 -1.71 1.41 -4.06
C PHE A 58 -2.92 0.85 -3.29
N THR A 59 -3.02 1.27 -2.04
CA THR A 59 -3.99 0.78 -1.07
C THR A 59 -4.74 1.98 -0.52
N SER A 60 -6.05 2.02 -0.70
CA SER A 60 -6.83 3.16 -0.25
C SER A 60 -6.92 3.23 1.27
N VAL A 61 -6.87 4.46 1.77
CA VAL A 61 -7.02 4.78 3.20
C VAL A 61 -8.47 5.03 3.63
N SER A 62 -9.42 4.98 2.68
CA SER A 62 -10.84 5.29 2.90
C SER A 62 -11.76 4.18 2.41
N ASP A 63 -12.82 3.89 3.16
CA ASP A 63 -13.86 2.93 2.76
C ASP A 63 -14.69 3.42 1.57
N ASN A 64 -14.77 4.72 1.39
CA ASN A 64 -15.59 5.34 0.36
C ASN A 64 -14.82 5.68 -0.92
N ASP A 65 -13.51 5.46 -0.92
CA ASP A 65 -12.67 5.77 -2.05
C ASP A 65 -12.80 4.69 -3.13
N TYR A 66 -13.10 5.11 -4.33
CA TYR A 66 -13.20 4.24 -5.49
C TYR A 66 -12.51 4.90 -6.68
N TYR A 67 -11.28 4.49 -6.94
CA TYR A 67 -10.52 5.00 -8.08
C TYR A 67 -10.52 3.99 -9.24
N PHE A 68 -10.26 2.70 -8.92
CA PHE A 68 -10.32 1.60 -9.88
C PHE A 68 -10.96 0.37 -9.24
N GLY A 69 -11.65 -0.44 -10.04
CA GLY A 69 -12.11 -1.77 -9.60
C GLY A 69 -10.94 -2.66 -9.18
N GLY A 70 -11.13 -3.42 -8.11
CA GLY A 70 -10.07 -4.29 -7.58
C GLY A 70 -8.99 -3.56 -6.77
N MET A 71 -9.29 -2.37 -6.27
CA MET A 71 -8.39 -1.59 -5.42
C MET A 71 -8.41 -2.11 -3.98
N ALA A 72 -7.23 -2.46 -3.47
CA ALA A 72 -7.07 -2.84 -2.07
C ALA A 72 -7.34 -1.64 -1.14
N ARG A 73 -7.77 -1.93 0.09
CA ARG A 73 -7.97 -0.92 1.13
C ARG A 73 -7.30 -1.32 2.45
N LEU A 74 -6.92 -0.32 3.23
CA LEU A 74 -6.49 -0.47 4.62
C LEU A 74 -7.20 0.59 5.47
N SER A 75 -8.46 0.82 5.17
CA SER A 75 -9.33 1.87 5.68
C SER A 75 -9.88 1.59 7.07
N ASN A 76 -10.04 0.31 7.44
CA ASN A 76 -10.57 -0.11 8.73
C ASN A 76 -9.85 -1.35 9.29
N ASP A 77 -10.10 -1.67 10.55
CA ASP A 77 -9.34 -2.70 11.27
C ASP A 77 -9.67 -4.14 10.84
N SER A 78 -10.81 -4.38 10.16
CA SER A 78 -11.16 -5.72 9.67
C SER A 78 -10.18 -6.22 8.58
N LEU A 79 -9.54 -5.29 7.88
CA LEU A 79 -8.59 -5.55 6.79
C LEU A 79 -7.18 -5.93 7.29
N ILE A 80 -6.87 -5.68 8.57
CA ILE A 80 -5.53 -5.92 9.12
C ILE A 80 -5.09 -7.39 8.97
N ALA A 81 -6.00 -8.33 9.21
CA ALA A 81 -5.66 -9.75 9.21
C ALA A 81 -5.19 -10.27 7.85
N GLU A 82 -5.82 -9.84 6.77
CA GLU A 82 -5.43 -10.23 5.41
C GLU A 82 -4.13 -9.55 4.97
N HIS A 83 -3.93 -8.28 5.31
CA HIS A 83 -2.66 -7.58 5.10
C HIS A 83 -1.53 -8.23 5.90
N LYS A 84 -1.80 -8.64 7.14
CA LYS A 84 -0.82 -9.41 7.93
C LYS A 84 -0.46 -10.73 7.27
N ARG A 85 -1.42 -11.47 6.74
CA ARG A 85 -1.16 -12.68 5.98
C ARG A 85 -0.27 -12.42 4.77
N LEU A 86 -0.44 -11.27 4.10
CA LEU A 86 0.39 -10.87 2.97
C LEU A 86 1.84 -10.63 3.40
N THR A 87 2.04 -9.82 4.44
CA THR A 87 3.39 -9.53 4.97
C THR A 87 4.07 -10.80 5.48
N ASP A 88 3.38 -11.65 6.23
CA ASP A 88 3.88 -12.93 6.71
C ASP A 88 4.29 -13.86 5.54
N THR A 89 3.56 -13.80 4.41
CA THR A 89 3.88 -14.59 3.22
C THR A 89 5.17 -14.13 2.57
N VAL A 90 5.38 -12.83 2.45
CA VAL A 90 6.58 -12.23 1.84
C VAL A 90 7.80 -12.38 2.76
N HIS A 91 7.64 -12.20 4.05
CA HIS A 91 8.70 -12.29 5.05
C HIS A 91 9.35 -13.68 5.15
N LYS A 92 8.64 -14.77 4.78
CA LYS A 92 9.22 -16.12 4.69
C LYS A 92 10.45 -16.20 3.79
N TYR A 93 10.61 -15.26 2.88
CA TYR A 93 11.68 -15.21 1.88
C TYR A 93 12.70 -14.09 2.15
N ASP A 94 12.77 -13.58 3.38
CA ASP A 94 13.66 -12.48 3.75
C ASP A 94 13.51 -11.30 2.78
N CYS A 95 12.26 -10.92 2.51
CA CYS A 95 11.90 -9.85 1.60
C CYS A 95 11.04 -8.81 2.35
N PRO A 96 11.55 -7.61 2.60
CA PRO A 96 10.75 -6.52 3.14
C PRO A 96 9.64 -6.10 2.18
N ILE A 97 8.52 -5.66 2.77
CA ILE A 97 7.37 -5.16 2.03
C ILE A 97 6.92 -3.81 2.58
N ILE A 98 6.74 -2.85 1.69
CA ILE A 98 6.27 -1.48 1.95
C ILE A 98 4.85 -1.37 1.39
N VAL A 99 3.91 -0.87 2.18
CA VAL A 99 2.58 -0.54 1.66
C VAL A 99 2.60 0.84 1.01
N GLN A 100 2.02 0.96 -0.19
CA GLN A 100 1.74 2.26 -0.79
C GLN A 100 0.32 2.68 -0.39
N LEU A 101 0.21 3.69 0.47
CA LEU A 101 -1.04 4.30 0.86
C LEU A 101 -1.43 5.40 -0.12
N ALA A 102 -2.68 5.38 -0.54
CA ALA A 102 -3.22 6.33 -1.49
C ALA A 102 -4.64 6.74 -1.09
N MET A 103 -5.05 7.86 -1.62
CA MET A 103 -6.44 8.28 -1.68
C MET A 103 -6.70 8.73 -3.10
N GLY A 104 -7.72 8.18 -3.74
CA GLY A 104 -8.14 8.59 -5.07
C GLY A 104 -8.75 10.00 -5.05
N GLU A 105 -8.99 10.56 -6.20
CA GLU A 105 -9.57 11.90 -6.36
C GLU A 105 -11.10 11.92 -6.13
N TYR A 106 -11.64 10.88 -5.50
CA TYR A 106 -13.07 10.71 -5.39
C TYR A 106 -13.61 11.37 -4.13
N ASN A 107 -14.51 12.31 -4.32
CA ASN A 107 -15.30 12.88 -3.22
C ASN A 107 -16.51 11.97 -2.96
N TYR A 108 -16.43 11.18 -1.92
CA TYR A 108 -17.41 10.15 -1.59
C TYR A 108 -18.78 10.71 -1.12
N GLU A 109 -18.84 11.94 -0.71
CA GLU A 109 -20.13 12.52 -0.28
C GLU A 109 -21.02 12.88 -1.49
N ASN A 110 -20.40 13.18 -2.64
CA ASN A 110 -21.09 13.67 -3.82
C ASN A 110 -20.75 12.94 -5.12
N GLU A 111 -20.07 11.79 -5.04
CA GLU A 111 -19.60 11.06 -6.23
C GLU A 111 -18.82 11.94 -7.23
N ARG A 112 -18.01 12.85 -6.73
CA ARG A 112 -17.24 13.82 -7.50
C ARG A 112 -15.78 13.75 -7.15
N ASN A 113 -14.93 14.18 -8.08
CA ASN A 113 -13.52 14.41 -7.80
C ASN A 113 -13.36 15.41 -6.66
N LEU A 114 -12.34 15.22 -5.84
CA LEU A 114 -12.00 16.12 -4.76
C LEU A 114 -11.65 17.49 -5.37
N ASP A 115 -12.50 18.49 -5.09
CA ASP A 115 -12.23 19.86 -5.51
C ASP A 115 -11.36 20.52 -4.44
N ILE A 116 -10.08 20.70 -4.75
CA ILE A 116 -9.08 21.25 -3.83
C ILE A 116 -9.40 22.69 -3.46
N ASP A 117 -10.03 23.44 -4.35
CA ASP A 117 -10.31 24.87 -4.14
C ASP A 117 -11.43 25.14 -3.13
N VAL A 118 -12.23 24.11 -2.81
CA VAL A 118 -13.33 24.22 -1.83
C VAL A 118 -13.05 23.50 -0.51
N LEU A 119 -11.87 22.88 -0.35
CA LEU A 119 -11.48 22.19 0.88
C LEU A 119 -11.29 23.17 2.04
N GLU A 120 -11.95 22.88 3.13
CA GLU A 120 -11.72 23.55 4.41
C GLU A 120 -10.57 22.87 5.18
N PHE A 121 -9.99 23.57 6.13
CA PHE A 121 -8.96 23.03 7.01
C PHE A 121 -9.42 21.78 7.77
N SER A 122 -10.72 21.69 8.09
CA SER A 122 -11.35 20.52 8.70
C SER A 122 -11.27 19.28 7.79
N ASP A 123 -11.40 19.45 6.47
CA ASP A 123 -11.35 18.35 5.50
C ASP A 123 -9.93 17.85 5.31
N ILE A 124 -8.97 18.77 5.22
CA ILE A 124 -7.54 18.43 5.20
C ILE A 124 -7.17 17.63 6.46
N SER A 125 -7.70 18.03 7.63
CA SER A 125 -7.47 17.32 8.88
C SER A 125 -8.05 15.89 8.86
N LYS A 126 -9.26 15.71 8.33
CA LYS A 126 -9.87 14.37 8.14
C LYS A 126 -9.04 13.49 7.20
N ILE A 127 -8.61 14.04 6.07
CA ILE A 127 -7.75 13.32 5.11
C ILE A 127 -6.44 12.89 5.78
N ARG A 128 -5.77 13.79 6.48
CA ARG A 128 -4.58 13.46 7.25
C ARG A 128 -4.82 12.30 8.22
N ASP A 129 -5.94 12.34 8.94
CA ASP A 129 -6.26 11.32 9.95
C ASP A 129 -6.56 9.97 9.31
N LEU A 130 -7.12 9.91 8.10
CA LEU A 130 -7.25 8.67 7.31
C LEU A 130 -5.89 8.04 7.03
N PHE A 131 -4.90 8.82 6.57
CA PHE A 131 -3.54 8.33 6.33
C PHE A 131 -2.84 7.89 7.62
N VAL A 132 -2.97 8.64 8.71
CA VAL A 132 -2.41 8.27 10.01
C VAL A 132 -3.00 6.95 10.52
N ASN A 133 -4.31 6.80 10.46
CA ASN A 133 -4.98 5.57 10.88
C ASN A 133 -4.60 4.36 10.00
N ALA A 134 -4.48 4.56 8.69
CA ALA A 134 -4.02 3.50 7.79
C ALA A 134 -2.55 3.13 8.05
N ALA A 135 -1.70 4.10 8.39
CA ALA A 135 -0.32 3.87 8.79
C ALA A 135 -0.22 3.02 10.06
N ASP A 136 -1.05 3.29 11.07
CA ASP A 136 -1.12 2.49 12.29
C ASP A 136 -1.56 1.04 12.00
N ARG A 137 -2.52 0.86 11.09
CA ARG A 137 -2.94 -0.47 10.63
C ARG A 137 -1.82 -1.19 9.88
N ALA A 138 -1.06 -0.48 9.04
CA ALA A 138 0.09 -1.04 8.34
C ALA A 138 1.15 -1.57 9.31
N VAL A 139 1.43 -0.84 10.38
CA VAL A 139 2.33 -1.31 11.45
C VAL A 139 1.78 -2.59 12.10
N LYS A 140 0.48 -2.62 12.45
CA LYS A 140 -0.17 -3.81 13.03
C LYS A 140 -0.16 -5.01 12.06
N ALA A 141 -0.26 -4.75 10.77
CA ALA A 141 -0.19 -5.75 9.71
C ALA A 141 1.25 -6.20 9.40
N GLY A 142 2.28 -5.59 9.98
CA GLY A 142 3.67 -6.04 9.86
C GLY A 142 4.40 -5.51 8.62
N TYR A 143 3.93 -4.44 7.99
CA TYR A 143 4.69 -3.79 6.92
C TYR A 143 5.98 -3.14 7.44
N ASP A 144 7.04 -3.23 6.66
CA ASP A 144 8.37 -2.70 6.98
C ASP A 144 8.50 -1.20 6.70
N GLY A 145 7.55 -0.64 5.98
CA GLY A 145 7.51 0.77 5.65
C GLY A 145 6.22 1.19 4.98
N ILE A 146 6.10 2.49 4.80
CA ILE A 146 4.95 3.14 4.18
C ILE A 146 5.46 4.08 3.11
N GLN A 147 4.83 4.02 1.94
CA GLN A 147 4.97 5.01 0.88
C GLN A 147 3.63 5.73 0.73
N ILE A 148 3.64 7.04 0.71
CA ILE A 148 2.45 7.84 0.40
C ILE A 148 2.49 8.15 -1.09
N GLN A 149 1.44 7.76 -1.79
CA GLN A 149 1.26 8.16 -3.18
C GLN A 149 0.66 9.56 -3.23
N HIS A 150 1.38 10.46 -3.90
CA HIS A 150 0.83 11.72 -4.33
C HIS A 150 0.24 11.52 -5.73
N MET A 151 -1.03 11.82 -5.89
CA MET A 151 -1.67 11.84 -7.21
C MET A 151 -1.74 13.30 -7.65
N ASP A 152 -1.15 13.60 -8.79
CA ASP A 152 -1.37 14.89 -9.42
C ASP A 152 -2.80 14.89 -9.99
N SER A 153 -3.65 15.80 -9.50
CA SER A 153 -4.92 16.10 -10.14
C SER A 153 -4.64 16.88 -11.42
N PHE A 154 -5.01 16.33 -12.55
CA PHE A 154 -5.01 17.03 -13.83
C PHE A 154 -6.37 17.61 -14.13
#